data_555b9399f64fafc3f866758b3cd8ac3b
#
_entry.id   555b9399f64fafc3f866758b3cd8ac3b
#
_cell.length_a   1.000
_cell.length_b   1.000
_cell.length_c   1.000
_cell.angle_alpha   90.00
_cell.angle_beta   90.00
_cell.angle_gamma   90.00
#
_symmetry.space_group_name_H-M   'P 1'
#
loop_
_entity.id
_entity.type
_entity.pdbx_description
1 polymer ?
#
loop_
_entity_poly.entity_id
_entity_poly.type
_entity_poly.pdbx_seq_one_letter_code
_entity_poly.pdbx_strand_id
1 'polypeptide(L)'
;GNYETGKEIFGIDEANNVKDTVVFHAGTSLKDGKTITSGGRVLRVTALGDTVKDAIERAYEACSKISFDKQFYRNDIGAKALKRLSIPPKVSIIMGSDSDFPVMEKALSILKKFDIPFTVTVASAHRTPERAARLAIEAKEKGIKVLICGAGHAAHLAGVIAAHTTLPVLGVPIDS
;
A
#
# COMPACT_ATOMS: atom_id res chain seq x y z
N GLY A 1 16.50 -7.40 -25.28
CA GLY A 1 16.61 -6.49 -26.43
C GLY A 1 18.03 -5.97 -26.54
N ASN A 2 18.44 -5.56 -27.71
CA ASN A 2 19.73 -4.89 -27.90
C ASN A 2 19.69 -3.52 -27.23
N TYR A 3 20.63 -3.25 -26.34
CA TYR A 3 20.82 -1.96 -25.70
C TYR A 3 22.26 -1.50 -25.93
N GLU A 4 22.43 -0.19 -26.09
CA GLU A 4 23.74 0.43 -26.23
C GLU A 4 24.33 0.71 -24.85
N THR A 5 25.64 0.49 -24.71
CA THR A 5 26.40 0.78 -23.47
C THR A 5 27.40 1.91 -23.69
N GLY A 6 28.07 2.35 -22.63
CA GLY A 6 29.10 3.40 -22.70
C GLY A 6 28.56 4.83 -22.76
N LYS A 7 27.25 5.04 -22.50
CA LYS A 7 26.66 6.37 -22.43
C LYS A 7 26.93 7.00 -21.06
N GLU A 8 27.46 8.22 -21.02
CA GLU A 8 27.70 8.97 -19.79
C GLU A 8 26.36 9.29 -19.09
N ILE A 9 26.34 9.13 -17.76
CA ILE A 9 25.16 9.35 -16.91
C ILE A 9 25.42 10.61 -16.09
N PHE A 10 24.47 11.53 -16.12
CA PHE A 10 24.50 12.80 -15.40
C PHE A 10 23.39 12.85 -14.33
N GLY A 11 23.57 13.67 -13.31
CA GLY A 11 22.53 13.99 -12.33
C GLY A 11 22.30 12.96 -11.24
N ILE A 12 23.21 12.00 -11.03
CA ILE A 12 23.08 10.99 -9.97
C ILE A 12 23.17 11.63 -8.59
N ASP A 13 24.07 12.57 -8.37
CA ASP A 13 24.25 13.24 -7.10
C ASP A 13 23.05 14.15 -6.80
N GLU A 14 22.56 14.88 -7.81
CA GLU A 14 21.35 15.70 -7.70
C GLU A 14 20.11 14.85 -7.38
N ALA A 15 20.01 13.66 -7.96
CA ALA A 15 18.94 12.72 -7.65
C ALA A 15 19.04 12.16 -6.22
N ASN A 16 20.24 11.90 -5.72
CA ASN A 16 20.46 11.48 -4.33
C ASN A 16 20.22 12.62 -3.31
N ASN A 17 20.24 13.87 -3.72
CA ASN A 17 19.90 15.02 -2.88
C ASN A 17 18.38 15.22 -2.71
N VAL A 18 17.55 14.52 -3.48
CA VAL A 18 16.10 14.50 -3.23
C VAL A 18 15.84 13.79 -1.90
N LYS A 19 15.03 14.41 -1.04
CA LYS A 19 14.76 13.93 0.32
C LYS A 19 14.28 12.46 0.32
N ASP A 20 14.87 11.64 1.21
CA ASP A 20 14.52 10.24 1.42
C ASP A 20 14.61 9.39 0.13
N THR A 21 15.54 9.72 -0.76
CA THR A 21 15.76 9.02 -2.04
C THR A 21 17.16 8.45 -2.12
N VAL A 22 17.27 7.28 -2.74
CA VAL A 22 18.55 6.61 -3.02
C VAL A 22 18.57 6.11 -4.45
N VAL A 23 19.66 6.40 -5.16
CA VAL A 23 19.95 5.88 -6.51
C VAL A 23 20.94 4.73 -6.39
N PHE A 24 20.49 3.54 -6.77
CA PHE A 24 21.32 2.34 -6.80
C PHE A 24 21.89 2.10 -8.21
N HIS A 25 23.18 1.81 -8.28
CA HIS A 25 23.83 1.37 -9.48
C HIS A 25 23.47 -0.10 -9.77
N ALA A 26 23.10 -0.42 -11.00
CA ALA A 26 22.79 -1.77 -11.45
C ALA A 26 23.62 -2.17 -12.68
N GLY A 27 23.43 -1.50 -13.81
CA GLY A 27 24.21 -1.70 -15.03
C GLY A 27 25.04 -0.47 -15.36
N THR A 28 25.93 -0.08 -14.46
CA THR A 28 26.86 1.05 -14.63
C THR A 28 28.29 0.61 -14.41
N SER A 29 29.24 1.34 -14.98
CA SER A 29 30.67 1.22 -14.73
C SER A 29 31.32 2.59 -14.65
N LEU A 30 32.49 2.66 -14.03
CA LEU A 30 33.30 3.88 -14.00
C LEU A 30 34.35 3.82 -15.13
N LYS A 31 34.40 4.85 -15.96
CA LYS A 31 35.42 4.99 -17.01
C LYS A 31 35.90 6.43 -17.06
N ASP A 32 37.19 6.64 -16.95
CA ASP A 32 37.85 7.97 -16.97
C ASP A 32 37.19 8.97 -15.97
N GLY A 33 36.85 8.47 -14.77
CA GLY A 33 36.20 9.26 -13.74
C GLY A 33 34.69 9.53 -13.96
N LYS A 34 34.09 9.01 -15.03
CA LYS A 34 32.70 9.20 -15.41
C LYS A 34 31.89 7.92 -15.19
N THR A 35 30.69 8.05 -14.69
CA THR A 35 29.73 6.95 -14.62
C THR A 35 29.09 6.75 -15.99
N ILE A 36 29.18 5.53 -16.54
CA ILE A 36 28.64 5.20 -17.85
C ILE A 36 27.70 3.99 -17.76
N THR A 37 26.80 3.84 -18.73
CA THR A 37 25.95 2.66 -18.86
C THR A 37 26.76 1.43 -19.25
N SER A 38 26.54 0.30 -18.58
CA SER A 38 27.21 -0.99 -18.87
C SER A 38 26.22 -2.17 -18.95
N GLY A 39 24.92 -1.94 -18.78
CA GLY A 39 23.90 -2.99 -18.83
C GLY A 39 22.51 -2.46 -19.17
N GLY A 40 21.57 -3.36 -19.43
CA GLY A 40 20.20 -2.99 -19.83
C GLY A 40 19.36 -2.36 -18.72
N ARG A 41 19.61 -2.73 -17.46
CA ARG A 41 19.05 -2.05 -16.29
C ARG A 41 20.15 -1.19 -15.66
N VAL A 42 20.12 0.10 -15.95
CA VAL A 42 21.20 1.03 -15.66
C VAL A 42 21.20 1.44 -14.17
N LEU A 43 20.12 2.03 -13.72
CA LEU A 43 19.95 2.53 -12.35
C LEU A 43 18.62 2.07 -11.76
N ARG A 44 18.53 2.10 -10.44
CA ARG A 44 17.28 1.92 -9.69
C ARG A 44 17.15 3.08 -8.72
N VAL A 45 16.10 3.88 -8.89
CA VAL A 45 15.75 4.95 -7.95
C VAL A 45 14.72 4.43 -6.96
N THR A 46 14.98 4.63 -5.68
CA THR A 46 14.10 4.23 -4.57
C THR A 46 13.86 5.43 -3.67
N ALA A 47 12.62 5.63 -3.25
CA ALA A 47 12.26 6.69 -2.33
C ALA A 47 11.37 6.17 -1.19
N LEU A 48 11.46 6.84 -0.04
CA LEU A 48 10.55 6.67 1.08
C LEU A 48 9.59 7.87 1.13
N GLY A 49 8.41 7.68 1.71
CA GLY A 49 7.41 8.73 1.92
C GLY A 49 6.42 8.31 3.01
N ASP A 50 5.75 9.29 3.61
CA ASP A 50 4.71 9.05 4.61
C ASP A 50 3.51 8.34 3.99
N THR A 51 3.28 8.57 2.69
CA THR A 51 2.29 7.86 1.89
C THR A 51 2.92 7.26 0.63
N VAL A 52 2.22 6.30 0.02
CA VAL A 52 2.62 5.73 -1.27
C VAL A 52 2.73 6.82 -2.35
N LYS A 53 1.86 7.83 -2.30
CA LYS A 53 1.89 8.95 -3.22
C LYS A 53 3.18 9.75 -3.07
N ASP A 54 3.55 10.13 -1.85
CA ASP A 54 4.78 10.89 -1.58
C ASP A 54 6.03 10.13 -2.03
N ALA A 55 6.08 8.82 -1.76
CA ALA A 55 7.20 7.98 -2.20
C ALA A 55 7.32 7.94 -3.73
N ILE A 56 6.20 7.83 -4.45
CA ILE A 56 6.17 7.85 -5.92
C ILE A 56 6.63 9.21 -6.44
N GLU A 57 6.10 10.31 -5.92
CA GLU A 57 6.44 11.67 -6.34
C GLU A 57 7.94 11.94 -6.16
N ARG A 58 8.51 11.61 -5.00
CA ARG A 58 9.95 11.75 -4.74
C ARG A 58 10.82 10.89 -5.68
N ALA A 59 10.41 9.63 -5.93
CA ALA A 59 11.13 8.76 -6.83
C ALA A 59 11.16 9.32 -8.26
N TYR A 60 10.05 9.84 -8.76
CA TYR A 60 10.01 10.46 -10.10
C TYR A 60 10.71 11.81 -10.14
N GLU A 61 10.67 12.60 -9.09
CA GLU A 61 11.48 13.83 -8.97
C GLU A 61 12.97 13.50 -9.11
N ALA A 62 13.46 12.49 -8.39
CA ALA A 62 14.85 12.04 -8.52
C ALA A 62 15.16 11.47 -9.92
N CYS A 63 14.26 10.68 -10.51
CA CYS A 63 14.41 10.21 -11.89
C CYS A 63 14.55 11.34 -12.90
N SER A 64 13.85 12.46 -12.69
CA SER A 64 13.91 13.63 -13.60
C SER A 64 15.24 14.37 -13.57
N LYS A 65 16.06 14.20 -12.51
CA LYS A 65 17.40 14.77 -12.39
C LYS A 65 18.45 13.97 -13.19
N ILE A 66 18.19 12.68 -13.42
CA ILE A 66 19.12 11.79 -14.11
C ILE A 66 18.94 11.92 -15.62
N SER A 67 20.02 11.94 -16.36
CA SER A 67 19.97 11.93 -17.83
C SER A 67 21.12 11.16 -18.45
N PHE A 68 20.84 10.46 -19.55
CA PHE A 68 21.79 9.83 -20.44
C PHE A 68 21.13 9.57 -21.80
N ASP A 69 21.92 9.42 -22.85
CA ASP A 69 21.41 9.22 -24.21
C ASP A 69 20.55 7.94 -24.31
N LYS A 70 19.35 8.07 -24.91
CA LYS A 70 18.34 7.01 -25.03
C LYS A 70 17.82 6.48 -23.69
N GLN A 71 17.80 7.33 -22.65
CA GLN A 71 17.19 7.03 -21.37
C GLN A 71 15.72 6.66 -21.53
N PHE A 72 15.30 5.62 -20.82
CA PHE A 72 13.92 5.22 -20.71
C PHE A 72 13.61 4.73 -19.30
N TYR A 73 12.49 5.16 -18.74
CA TYR A 73 11.89 4.60 -17.54
C TYR A 73 10.37 4.64 -17.62
N ARG A 74 9.71 3.76 -16.88
CA ARG A 74 8.25 3.68 -16.85
C ARG A 74 7.68 4.83 -16.02
N ASN A 75 6.60 5.46 -16.52
CA ASN A 75 5.91 6.56 -15.83
C ASN A 75 4.67 6.10 -15.04
N ASP A 76 4.38 4.79 -15.00
CA ASP A 76 3.18 4.21 -14.40
C ASP A 76 3.48 3.35 -13.16
N ILE A 77 4.72 3.39 -12.64
CA ILE A 77 5.11 2.63 -11.43
C ILE A 77 4.32 3.18 -10.24
N GLY A 78 3.60 2.28 -9.57
CA GLY A 78 2.72 2.64 -8.45
C GLY A 78 1.31 3.10 -8.83
N ALA A 79 0.99 3.32 -10.12
CA ALA A 79 -0.34 3.77 -10.56
C ALA A 79 -1.47 2.85 -10.08
N LYS A 80 -1.26 1.52 -10.06
CA LYS A 80 -2.23 0.56 -9.52
C LYS A 80 -2.46 0.74 -8.02
N ALA A 81 -1.40 1.04 -7.26
CA ALA A 81 -1.51 1.30 -5.83
C ALA A 81 -2.27 2.61 -5.56
N LEU A 82 -1.94 3.68 -6.28
CA LEU A 82 -2.67 4.96 -6.19
C LEU A 82 -4.15 4.80 -6.54
N LYS A 83 -4.46 4.07 -7.61
CA LYS A 83 -5.85 3.78 -7.98
C LYS A 83 -6.59 3.03 -6.87
N ARG A 84 -5.98 2.03 -6.24
CA ARG A 84 -6.60 1.31 -5.11
C ARG A 84 -6.82 2.21 -3.90
N LEU A 85 -5.88 3.09 -3.59
CA LEU A 85 -5.97 4.03 -2.47
C LEU A 85 -7.00 5.14 -2.71
N SER A 86 -7.28 5.49 -3.96
CA SER A 86 -8.29 6.49 -4.32
C SER A 86 -9.73 5.96 -4.28
N ILE A 87 -9.91 4.63 -4.27
CA ILE A 87 -11.25 4.04 -4.20
C ILE A 87 -11.63 3.88 -2.72
N PRO A 88 -12.71 4.54 -2.24
CA PRO A 88 -13.12 4.40 -0.85
C PRO A 88 -13.53 2.95 -0.56
N PRO A 89 -13.16 2.41 0.61
CA PRO A 89 -13.51 1.05 0.98
C PRO A 89 -15.04 0.88 1.06
N LYS A 90 -15.51 -0.29 0.61
CA LYS A 90 -16.94 -0.65 0.66
C LYS A 90 -17.25 -1.62 1.79
N VAL A 91 -16.27 -2.38 2.21
CA VAL A 91 -16.39 -3.37 3.29
C VAL A 91 -15.37 -3.05 4.38
N SER A 92 -15.79 -3.09 5.63
CA SER A 92 -14.88 -3.03 6.78
C SER A 92 -14.88 -4.38 7.48
N ILE A 93 -13.71 -5.01 7.55
CA ILE A 93 -13.51 -6.24 8.33
C ILE A 93 -12.91 -5.84 9.67
N ILE A 94 -13.58 -6.25 10.74
CA ILE A 94 -13.16 -5.97 12.12
C ILE A 94 -12.98 -7.30 12.83
N MET A 95 -11.84 -7.49 13.46
CA MET A 95 -11.49 -8.69 14.21
C MET A 95 -11.34 -8.36 15.69
N GLY A 96 -11.80 -9.22 16.58
CA GLY A 96 -11.66 -9.05 18.03
C GLY A 96 -10.21 -9.20 18.52
N SER A 97 -9.43 -9.99 17.77
CA SER A 97 -8.02 -10.27 18.02
C SER A 97 -7.30 -10.50 16.69
N ASP A 98 -5.97 -10.39 16.69
CA ASP A 98 -5.10 -10.81 15.60
C ASP A 98 -5.11 -12.33 15.39
N SER A 99 -5.38 -13.11 16.43
CA SER A 99 -5.60 -14.55 16.34
C SER A 99 -6.77 -14.96 15.45
N ASP A 100 -7.71 -14.05 15.18
CA ASP A 100 -8.86 -14.30 14.31
C ASP A 100 -8.49 -14.23 12.81
N PHE A 101 -7.31 -13.69 12.50
CA PHE A 101 -6.87 -13.44 11.12
C PHE A 101 -6.87 -14.67 10.21
N PRO A 102 -6.38 -15.86 10.62
CA PRO A 102 -6.35 -17.03 9.75
C PRO A 102 -7.74 -17.47 9.24
N VAL A 103 -8.78 -17.25 10.02
CA VAL A 103 -10.16 -17.52 9.62
C VAL A 103 -10.68 -16.42 8.70
N MET A 104 -10.45 -15.17 9.08
CA MET A 104 -10.94 -13.99 8.36
C MET A 104 -10.20 -13.75 7.04
N GLU A 105 -8.99 -14.27 6.86
CA GLU A 105 -8.23 -14.18 5.60
C GLU A 105 -8.99 -14.77 4.42
N LYS A 106 -9.84 -15.77 4.66
CA LYS A 106 -10.70 -16.34 3.61
C LYS A 106 -11.66 -15.32 3.04
N ALA A 107 -12.26 -14.47 3.90
CA ALA A 107 -13.13 -13.38 3.47
C ALA A 107 -12.34 -12.31 2.67
N LEU A 108 -11.12 -11.96 3.12
CA LEU A 108 -10.25 -11.04 2.41
C LEU A 108 -9.92 -11.54 1.00
N SER A 109 -9.66 -12.83 0.87
CA SER A 109 -9.33 -13.47 -0.41
C SER A 109 -10.50 -13.37 -1.40
N ILE A 110 -11.73 -13.57 -0.92
CA ILE A 110 -12.93 -13.41 -1.73
C ILE A 110 -13.15 -11.95 -2.15
N LEU A 111 -12.99 -10.99 -1.23
CA LEU A 111 -13.12 -9.56 -1.55
C LEU A 111 -12.07 -9.12 -2.58
N LYS A 112 -10.82 -9.62 -2.46
CA LYS A 112 -9.76 -9.38 -3.45
C LYS A 112 -10.11 -9.97 -4.81
N LYS A 113 -10.66 -11.19 -4.85
CA LYS A 113 -11.08 -11.87 -6.10
C LYS A 113 -12.13 -11.07 -6.86
N PHE A 114 -13.03 -10.39 -6.16
CA PHE A 114 -14.08 -9.56 -6.76
C PHE A 114 -13.71 -8.07 -6.87
N ASP A 115 -12.45 -7.70 -6.64
CA ASP A 115 -11.97 -6.30 -6.65
C ASP A 115 -12.80 -5.36 -5.75
N ILE A 116 -13.39 -5.88 -4.66
CA ILE A 116 -14.14 -5.09 -3.69
C ILE A 116 -13.13 -4.42 -2.74
N PRO A 117 -13.08 -3.08 -2.68
CA PRO A 117 -12.18 -2.37 -1.77
C PRO A 117 -12.64 -2.53 -0.32
N PHE A 118 -11.72 -2.86 0.58
CA PHE A 118 -12.02 -3.12 1.98
C PHE A 118 -10.92 -2.59 2.91
N THR A 119 -11.29 -2.43 4.18
CA THR A 119 -10.34 -2.23 5.29
C THR A 119 -10.33 -3.44 6.20
N VAL A 120 -9.20 -3.64 6.90
CA VAL A 120 -9.05 -4.68 7.94
C VAL A 120 -8.52 -4.01 9.20
N THR A 121 -9.18 -4.26 10.32
CA THR A 121 -8.82 -3.64 11.59
C THR A 121 -9.02 -4.62 12.73
N VAL A 122 -8.13 -4.58 13.73
CA VAL A 122 -8.33 -5.27 15.00
C VAL A 122 -8.91 -4.28 16.01
N ALA A 123 -10.08 -4.63 16.56
CA ALA A 123 -10.72 -3.87 17.64
C ALA A 123 -11.57 -4.81 18.50
N SER A 124 -11.17 -5.00 19.74
CA SER A 124 -11.91 -5.85 20.70
C SER A 124 -13.05 -5.07 21.33
N ALA A 125 -14.26 -5.67 21.33
CA ALA A 125 -15.41 -5.10 22.04
C ALA A 125 -15.16 -4.96 23.56
N HIS A 126 -14.33 -5.82 24.15
CA HIS A 126 -14.04 -5.82 25.58
C HIS A 126 -12.80 -4.99 25.95
N ARG A 127 -11.72 -5.10 25.16
CA ARG A 127 -10.43 -4.43 25.47
C ARG A 127 -10.35 -3.00 24.94
N THR A 128 -11.07 -2.70 23.85
CA THR A 128 -11.06 -1.39 23.17
C THR A 128 -12.48 -0.98 22.71
N PRO A 129 -13.46 -0.91 23.63
CA PRO A 129 -14.86 -0.68 23.27
C PRO A 129 -15.09 0.63 22.53
N GLU A 130 -14.43 1.72 22.94
CA GLU A 130 -14.56 3.03 22.27
C GLU A 130 -14.02 2.98 20.82
N ARG A 131 -12.94 2.23 20.58
CA ARG A 131 -12.43 2.04 19.22
C ARG A 131 -13.41 1.26 18.37
N ALA A 132 -14.00 0.21 18.89
CA ALA A 132 -15.03 -0.58 18.21
C ALA A 132 -16.25 0.29 17.85
N ALA A 133 -16.79 1.03 18.83
CA ALA A 133 -17.91 1.94 18.62
C ALA A 133 -17.59 3.01 17.56
N ARG A 134 -16.43 3.66 17.63
CA ARG A 134 -16.00 4.68 16.66
C ARG A 134 -15.90 4.13 15.23
N LEU A 135 -15.36 2.92 15.05
CA LEU A 135 -15.30 2.27 13.74
C LEU A 135 -16.70 2.07 13.14
N ALA A 136 -17.68 1.72 13.96
CA ALA A 136 -19.07 1.55 13.54
C ALA A 136 -19.74 2.88 13.18
N ILE A 137 -19.58 3.90 14.02
CA ILE A 137 -20.17 5.25 13.83
C ILE A 137 -19.64 5.90 12.54
N GLU A 138 -18.33 5.90 12.37
CA GLU A 138 -17.66 6.56 11.23
C GLU A 138 -17.79 5.77 9.91
N ALA A 139 -18.21 4.51 9.94
CA ALA A 139 -18.22 3.62 8.78
C ALA A 139 -19.00 4.20 7.60
N LYS A 140 -20.18 4.74 7.84
CA LYS A 140 -21.05 5.30 6.80
C LYS A 140 -20.40 6.49 6.09
N GLU A 141 -19.80 7.40 6.84
CA GLU A 141 -19.13 8.59 6.32
C GLU A 141 -17.88 8.22 5.51
N LYS A 142 -17.19 7.16 5.92
CA LYS A 142 -16.03 6.59 5.19
C LYS A 142 -16.43 5.81 3.93
N GLY A 143 -17.72 5.75 3.59
CA GLY A 143 -18.20 5.08 2.38
C GLY A 143 -18.39 3.57 2.51
N ILE A 144 -18.22 3.01 3.72
CA ILE A 144 -18.48 1.59 4.02
C ILE A 144 -19.98 1.29 3.79
N LYS A 145 -20.24 0.12 3.24
CA LYS A 145 -21.59 -0.39 2.98
C LYS A 145 -21.94 -1.60 3.85
N VAL A 146 -20.95 -2.38 4.24
CA VAL A 146 -21.11 -3.60 5.06
C VAL A 146 -19.93 -3.71 6.02
N LEU A 147 -20.22 -4.13 7.25
CA LEU A 147 -19.19 -4.51 8.23
C LEU A 147 -19.21 -6.04 8.41
N ILE A 148 -18.04 -6.66 8.43
CA ILE A 148 -17.87 -8.08 8.71
C ILE A 148 -17.02 -8.19 9.99
N CYS A 149 -17.60 -8.79 11.03
CA CYS A 149 -17.01 -8.86 12.36
C CYS A 149 -16.67 -10.30 12.72
N GLY A 150 -15.38 -10.63 12.82
CA GLY A 150 -14.91 -11.93 13.30
C GLY A 150 -14.52 -11.85 14.78
N ALA A 151 -15.02 -12.78 15.58
CA ALA A 151 -14.64 -12.90 16.98
C ALA A 151 -14.88 -14.33 17.48
N GLY A 152 -14.00 -14.77 18.38
CA GLY A 152 -14.12 -16.05 19.06
C GLY A 152 -15.11 -16.04 20.24
N HIS A 153 -15.33 -17.20 20.82
CA HIS A 153 -16.19 -17.45 21.99
C HIS A 153 -17.61 -16.90 21.78
N ALA A 154 -18.07 -16.03 22.68
CA ALA A 154 -19.41 -15.45 22.65
C ALA A 154 -19.64 -14.42 21.50
N ALA A 155 -18.63 -14.15 20.70
CA ALA A 155 -18.68 -13.31 19.48
C ALA A 155 -19.41 -11.96 19.66
N HIS A 156 -19.27 -11.31 20.82
CA HIS A 156 -19.97 -10.05 21.16
C HIS A 156 -19.66 -8.90 20.21
N LEU A 157 -18.53 -8.95 19.50
CA LEU A 157 -18.06 -7.85 18.64
C LEU A 157 -19.13 -7.43 17.62
N ALA A 158 -19.75 -8.38 16.93
CA ALA A 158 -20.76 -8.07 15.90
C ALA A 158 -21.96 -7.34 16.48
N GLY A 159 -22.44 -7.77 17.66
CA GLY A 159 -23.54 -7.12 18.36
C GLY A 159 -23.19 -5.70 18.81
N VAL A 160 -22.01 -5.48 19.38
CA VAL A 160 -21.52 -4.15 19.77
C VAL A 160 -21.40 -3.23 18.55
N ILE A 161 -20.82 -3.71 17.46
CA ILE A 161 -20.74 -2.92 16.22
C ILE A 161 -22.14 -2.57 15.69
N ALA A 162 -23.06 -3.54 15.64
CA ALA A 162 -24.42 -3.33 15.16
C ALA A 162 -25.20 -2.31 15.98
N ALA A 163 -24.93 -2.21 17.30
CA ALA A 163 -25.56 -1.22 18.18
C ALA A 163 -25.17 0.24 17.84
N HIS A 164 -24.08 0.45 17.09
CA HIS A 164 -23.54 1.78 16.77
C HIS A 164 -23.65 2.17 15.30
N THR A 165 -24.32 1.39 14.45
CA THR A 165 -24.45 1.71 13.01
C THR A 165 -25.79 1.22 12.46
N THR A 166 -26.24 1.87 11.39
CA THR A 166 -27.40 1.43 10.59
C THR A 166 -26.98 0.58 9.38
N LEU A 167 -25.69 0.35 9.20
CA LEU A 167 -25.17 -0.50 8.11
C LEU A 167 -25.36 -1.99 8.43
N PRO A 168 -25.48 -2.85 7.42
CA PRO A 168 -25.47 -4.29 7.63
C PRO A 168 -24.19 -4.76 8.33
N VAL A 169 -24.33 -5.57 9.37
CA VAL A 169 -23.25 -6.18 10.13
C VAL A 169 -23.36 -7.69 10.02
N LEU A 170 -22.34 -8.33 9.49
CA LEU A 170 -22.22 -9.79 9.38
C LEU A 170 -21.29 -10.29 10.51
N GLY A 171 -21.84 -11.10 11.40
CA GLY A 171 -21.06 -11.77 12.44
C GLY A 171 -20.46 -13.09 11.90
N VAL A 172 -19.17 -13.28 12.12
CA VAL A 172 -18.45 -14.53 11.85
C VAL A 172 -18.00 -15.09 13.19
N PRO A 173 -18.71 -16.13 13.72
CA PRO A 173 -18.26 -16.81 14.92
C PRO A 173 -17.00 -17.62 14.60
N ILE A 174 -15.99 -17.47 15.44
CA ILE A 174 -14.70 -18.16 15.30
C ILE A 174 -14.57 -19.14 16.46
N ASP A 175 -14.29 -20.39 16.13
CA ASP A 175 -13.98 -21.40 17.09
C ASP A 175 -12.60 -21.13 17.71
N SER A 176 -12.53 -21.12 19.06
CA SER A 176 -11.33 -20.68 19.79
C SER A 176 -11.20 -21.40 21.14
#